data_df3ffdee80799c647e75fd585b324c47
#
_entry.id   df3ffdee80799c647e75fd585b324c47
#
_cell.length_a   1.000
_cell.length_b   1.000
_cell.length_c   1.000
_cell.angle_alpha   90.00
_cell.angle_beta   90.00
_cell.angle_gamma   90.00
#
_symmetry.space_group_name_H-M   'P 1'
#
loop_
_entity.id
_entity.type
_entity.pdbx_description
1 polymer ?
#
loop_
_entity_poly.entity_id
_entity_poly.type
_entity_poly.pdbx_seq_one_letter_code
_entity_poly.pdbx_strand_id
1 'polypeptide(L)'
;MNGPDIREELTRKIVDLLEKGETLPWQKPWEGLPVVPYNASTGKAYKGVNRMWLGLTGHSDPRWLTFRQVQGLSQQTKTPLHVRKGEKGTPIEKWLFDREETRVVPETGRTETVSRNRPVALTFTVFNAEQIEGMPPAPRIEKEVFGPSDILTRHIVDLLGARVFPDGGDRAYYRTGDDTIHLPVRSAFKTEAGYNSTLLHELVHWTGHGSRLSADFGAFGSERYAFEELRAEIGSYYLNGKLGLSNDLRNHASYVEDWLSLLKKDKHALPRALRAAGQAEEFVVGGVLEKEREPGIEKRLGSHLERLGMSGFYDQKDNPETTLEREGPDERETVLKIGSPEINEMPISERVQVIVVRPGKTAGQDRDDGRGR
;
A
#
# COMPACT_ATOMS: atom_id res chain seq x y z
N MET A 1 12.93 18.27 25.00
CA MET A 1 13.84 17.88 23.90
C MET A 1 12.95 17.40 22.76
N ASN A 2 12.93 18.11 21.65
CA ASN A 2 12.26 17.65 20.46
C ASN A 2 13.02 16.40 19.98
N GLY A 3 12.34 15.26 19.84
CA GLY A 3 12.93 14.07 19.25
C GLY A 3 13.43 14.35 17.80
N PRO A 4 14.21 13.43 17.20
CA PRO A 4 14.71 13.62 15.85
C PRO A 4 13.53 13.88 14.88
N ASP A 5 13.69 14.85 14.00
CA ASP A 5 12.71 15.10 12.94
C ASP A 5 12.78 13.97 11.92
N ILE A 6 11.84 13.01 12.04
CA ILE A 6 11.76 11.82 11.20
C ILE A 6 11.70 12.19 9.71
N ARG A 7 11.10 13.33 9.38
CA ARG A 7 10.96 13.80 7.99
C ARG A 7 12.30 14.21 7.41
N GLU A 8 13.07 14.97 8.18
CA GLU A 8 14.42 15.38 7.77
C GLU A 8 15.35 14.16 7.68
N GLU A 9 15.26 13.23 8.63
CA GLU A 9 16.08 12.02 8.62
C GLU A 9 15.74 11.10 7.45
N LEU A 10 14.44 10.94 7.14
CA LEU A 10 13.99 10.20 5.96
C LEU A 10 14.50 10.85 4.68
N THR A 11 14.32 12.17 4.54
CA THR A 11 14.79 12.91 3.36
C THR A 11 16.28 12.75 3.17
N ARG A 12 17.07 12.88 4.25
CA ARG A 12 18.52 12.68 4.21
C ARG A 12 18.88 11.27 3.75
N LYS A 13 18.22 10.21 4.28
CA LYS A 13 18.45 8.83 3.82
C LYS A 13 18.18 8.64 2.33
N ILE A 14 17.10 9.24 1.82
CA ILE A 14 16.78 9.14 0.38
C ILE A 14 17.82 9.90 -0.45
N VAL A 15 18.24 11.08 -0.03
CA VAL A 15 19.32 11.84 -0.68
C VAL A 15 20.62 11.04 -0.69
N ASP A 16 20.99 10.42 0.43
CA ASP A 16 22.20 9.60 0.53
C ASP A 16 22.15 8.39 -0.45
N LEU A 17 20.98 7.74 -0.61
CA LEU A 17 20.80 6.65 -1.58
C LEU A 17 20.95 7.15 -3.03
N LEU A 18 20.33 8.30 -3.35
CA LEU A 18 20.45 8.93 -4.67
C LEU A 18 21.88 9.30 -5.01
N GLU A 19 22.64 9.91 -4.08
CA GLU A 19 24.03 10.30 -4.27
C GLU A 19 24.96 9.12 -4.51
N LYS A 20 24.66 7.98 -3.87
CA LYS A 20 25.42 6.73 -4.05
C LYS A 20 25.01 5.93 -5.27
N GLY A 21 23.97 6.34 -5.97
CA GLY A 21 23.39 5.55 -7.07
C GLY A 21 22.77 4.23 -6.57
N GLU A 22 22.38 4.16 -5.30
CA GLU A 22 21.74 2.98 -4.73
C GLU A 22 20.25 2.95 -5.07
N THR A 23 19.68 1.74 -5.10
CA THR A 23 18.27 1.53 -5.41
C THR A 23 17.36 2.13 -4.35
N LEU A 24 16.45 2.99 -4.77
CA LEU A 24 15.47 3.61 -3.88
C LEU A 24 14.43 2.58 -3.38
N PRO A 25 13.79 2.81 -2.22
CA PRO A 25 12.83 1.87 -1.64
C PRO A 25 11.70 1.47 -2.59
N TRP A 26 11.22 2.39 -3.39
CA TRP A 26 10.14 2.16 -4.37
C TRP A 26 10.62 1.57 -5.70
N GLN A 27 11.93 1.48 -5.91
CA GLN A 27 12.54 0.87 -7.11
C GLN A 27 13.01 -0.57 -6.88
N LYS A 28 13.07 -1.04 -5.64
CA LYS A 28 13.53 -2.40 -5.36
C LYS A 28 12.60 -3.42 -6.00
N PRO A 29 13.13 -4.29 -6.88
CA PRO A 29 12.36 -5.42 -7.38
C PRO A 29 12.17 -6.40 -6.21
N TRP A 30 10.98 -6.47 -5.67
CA TRP A 30 10.68 -7.42 -4.61
C TRP A 30 10.42 -8.79 -5.21
N GLU A 31 11.11 -9.82 -4.75
CA GLU A 31 10.73 -11.22 -4.99
C GLU A 31 9.48 -11.62 -4.17
N GLY A 32 8.90 -10.68 -3.41
CA GLY A 32 7.70 -10.81 -2.61
C GLY A 32 6.78 -9.61 -2.77
N LEU A 33 5.57 -9.68 -2.21
CA LEU A 33 4.66 -8.54 -2.14
C LEU A 33 5.29 -7.44 -1.28
N PRO A 34 5.17 -6.15 -1.67
CA PRO A 34 5.61 -5.05 -0.84
C PRO A 34 4.87 -5.12 0.51
N VAL A 35 5.63 -5.34 1.56
CA VAL A 35 5.09 -5.46 2.91
C VAL A 35 4.67 -4.07 3.40
N VAL A 36 3.37 -3.83 3.52
CA VAL A 36 2.85 -2.57 4.06
C VAL A 36 2.90 -2.61 5.58
N PRO A 37 3.71 -1.77 6.24
CA PRO A 37 3.75 -1.71 7.69
C PRO A 37 2.38 -1.37 8.28
N TYR A 38 1.94 -2.09 9.30
CA TYR A 38 0.69 -1.82 9.98
C TYR A 38 0.78 -1.98 11.50
N ASN A 39 -0.12 -1.32 12.21
CA ASN A 39 -0.23 -1.47 13.65
C ASN A 39 -0.97 -2.77 13.98
N ALA A 40 -0.28 -3.73 14.60
CA ALA A 40 -0.83 -5.07 14.86
C ALA A 40 -2.00 -5.07 15.87
N SER A 41 -2.12 -4.03 16.72
CA SER A 41 -3.25 -3.93 17.67
C SER A 41 -4.54 -3.41 17.02
N THR A 42 -4.43 -2.62 15.94
CA THR A 42 -5.58 -1.98 15.29
C THR A 42 -5.84 -2.48 13.88
N GLY A 43 -4.93 -3.25 13.29
CA GLY A 43 -4.96 -3.67 11.89
C GLY A 43 -4.74 -2.53 10.88
N LYS A 44 -4.55 -1.29 11.34
CA LYS A 44 -4.44 -0.12 10.45
C LYS A 44 -3.04 0.01 9.86
N ALA A 45 -2.96 0.12 8.53
CA ALA A 45 -1.72 0.40 7.84
C ALA A 45 -1.17 1.79 8.18
N TYR A 46 0.15 1.91 8.27
CA TYR A 46 0.82 3.20 8.33
C TYR A 46 0.80 3.89 6.97
N LYS A 47 0.73 5.23 6.97
CA LYS A 47 0.63 6.06 5.78
C LYS A 47 1.77 7.09 5.71
N GLY A 48 2.00 7.64 4.52
CA GLY A 48 2.94 8.74 4.28
C GLY A 48 4.34 8.47 4.82
N VAL A 49 4.89 9.42 5.58
CA VAL A 49 6.24 9.35 6.15
C VAL A 49 6.44 8.10 7.00
N ASN A 50 5.48 7.74 7.86
CA ASN A 50 5.61 6.55 8.71
C ASN A 50 5.70 5.25 7.89
N ARG A 51 4.89 5.11 6.80
CA ARG A 51 4.95 3.93 5.92
C ARG A 51 6.33 3.77 5.32
N MET A 52 6.87 4.84 4.74
CA MET A 52 8.19 4.81 4.11
C MET A 52 9.30 4.61 5.15
N TRP A 53 9.22 5.31 6.27
CA TRP A 53 10.22 5.24 7.34
C TRP A 53 10.34 3.84 7.94
N LEU A 54 9.20 3.22 8.29
CA LEU A 54 9.16 1.85 8.83
C LEU A 54 9.63 0.82 7.79
N GLY A 55 9.29 1.02 6.51
CA GLY A 55 9.76 0.15 5.42
C GLY A 55 11.28 0.19 5.21
N LEU A 56 11.96 1.27 5.61
CA LEU A 56 13.42 1.43 5.51
C LEU A 56 14.20 0.86 6.71
N THR A 57 13.53 0.32 7.71
CA THR A 57 14.19 -0.22 8.91
C THR A 57 14.87 -1.59 8.70
N GLY A 58 14.54 -2.28 7.59
CA GLY A 58 15.09 -3.59 7.26
C GLY A 58 14.36 -4.77 7.91
N HIS A 59 13.30 -4.52 8.70
CA HIS A 59 12.45 -5.59 9.24
C HIS A 59 11.57 -6.20 8.16
N SER A 60 11.42 -7.53 8.17
CA SER A 60 10.59 -8.29 7.23
C SER A 60 9.15 -8.44 7.70
N ASP A 61 8.90 -8.38 9.01
CA ASP A 61 7.55 -8.47 9.58
C ASP A 61 6.81 -7.13 9.43
N PRO A 62 5.59 -7.10 8.86
CA PRO A 62 4.84 -5.87 8.70
C PRO A 62 4.24 -5.30 9.98
N ARG A 63 4.25 -6.05 11.07
CA ARG A 63 3.56 -5.75 12.31
C ARG A 63 4.39 -4.85 13.23
N TRP A 64 3.76 -3.77 13.71
CA TRP A 64 4.39 -2.83 14.62
C TRP A 64 3.46 -2.51 15.79
N LEU A 65 4.05 -2.37 16.98
CA LEU A 65 3.33 -2.13 18.23
C LEU A 65 4.07 -1.10 19.07
N THR A 66 3.35 -0.23 19.78
CA THR A 66 3.94 0.52 20.89
C THR A 66 4.15 -0.40 22.10
N PHE A 67 5.03 -0.03 23.01
CA PHE A 67 5.29 -0.80 24.23
C PHE A 67 4.00 -1.10 25.02
N ARG A 68 3.09 -0.11 25.13
CA ARG A 68 1.79 -0.29 25.81
C ARG A 68 0.89 -1.27 25.07
N GLN A 69 0.93 -1.28 23.74
CA GLN A 69 0.15 -2.22 22.92
C GLN A 69 0.67 -3.64 23.06
N VAL A 70 2.00 -3.84 23.19
CA VAL A 70 2.58 -5.16 23.49
C VAL A 70 2.04 -5.69 24.82
N GLN A 71 2.06 -4.87 25.85
CA GLN A 71 1.51 -5.25 27.18
C GLN A 71 0.01 -5.55 27.11
N GLY A 72 -0.78 -4.71 26.42
CA GLY A 72 -2.21 -4.93 26.27
C GLY A 72 -2.54 -6.20 25.51
N LEU A 73 -1.82 -6.48 24.42
CA LEU A 73 -1.98 -7.70 23.63
C LEU A 73 -1.60 -8.94 24.44
N SER A 74 -0.51 -8.89 25.22
CA SER A 74 -0.11 -9.95 26.13
C SER A 74 -1.18 -10.32 27.13
N GLN A 75 -1.89 -9.32 27.70
CA GLN A 75 -2.98 -9.54 28.63
C GLN A 75 -4.22 -10.13 27.94
N GLN A 76 -4.58 -9.64 26.75
CA GLN A 76 -5.73 -10.11 25.99
C GLN A 76 -5.59 -11.56 25.52
N THR A 77 -4.43 -11.90 24.98
CA THR A 77 -4.16 -13.24 24.43
C THR A 77 -3.73 -14.26 25.49
N LYS A 78 -3.48 -13.80 26.73
CA LYS A 78 -2.89 -14.61 27.81
C LYS A 78 -1.55 -15.26 27.40
N THR A 79 -0.89 -14.68 26.39
CA THR A 79 0.43 -15.11 25.91
C THR A 79 1.45 -14.10 26.40
N PRO A 80 2.53 -14.49 27.09
CA PRO A 80 3.54 -13.55 27.56
C PRO A 80 4.27 -12.93 26.38
N LEU A 81 3.95 -11.67 26.07
CA LEU A 81 4.61 -10.87 25.05
C LEU A 81 5.44 -9.77 25.69
N HIS A 82 6.69 -9.62 25.30
CA HIS A 82 7.53 -8.53 25.76
C HIS A 82 8.61 -8.14 24.74
N VAL A 83 8.94 -6.86 24.72
CA VAL A 83 10.07 -6.37 23.91
C VAL A 83 11.36 -6.93 24.48
N ARG A 84 12.18 -7.57 23.63
CA ARG A 84 13.45 -8.14 24.08
C ARG A 84 14.37 -7.07 24.68
N LYS A 85 15.14 -7.45 25.68
CA LYS A 85 16.10 -6.55 26.34
C LYS A 85 17.14 -6.05 25.34
N GLY A 86 17.33 -4.73 25.31
CA GLY A 86 18.32 -4.08 24.45
C GLY A 86 17.77 -3.65 23.08
N GLU A 87 16.56 -4.05 22.70
CA GLU A 87 15.94 -3.62 21.46
C GLU A 87 15.67 -2.11 21.46
N LYS A 88 15.91 -1.50 20.31
CA LYS A 88 15.66 -0.07 20.08
C LYS A 88 14.39 0.09 19.26
N GLY A 89 13.43 0.82 19.80
CA GLY A 89 12.20 1.12 19.06
C GLY A 89 12.42 2.19 18.00
N THR A 90 11.56 2.17 17.01
CA THR A 90 11.56 3.10 15.88
C THR A 90 10.57 4.23 16.15
N PRO A 91 10.99 5.51 16.06
CA PRO A 91 10.08 6.63 16.24
C PRO A 91 9.14 6.74 15.04
N ILE A 92 7.88 7.11 15.30
CA ILE A 92 6.87 7.46 14.31
C ILE A 92 6.20 8.77 14.69
N GLU A 93 5.61 9.49 13.73
CA GLU A 93 4.85 10.71 13.97
C GLU A 93 3.35 10.48 13.90
N LYS A 94 2.62 11.19 14.75
CA LYS A 94 1.16 11.30 14.69
C LYS A 94 0.77 12.77 14.74
N TRP A 95 0.02 13.22 13.74
CA TRP A 95 -0.47 14.59 13.67
C TRP A 95 -1.86 14.69 14.29
N LEU A 96 -1.99 15.66 15.19
CA LEU A 96 -3.27 16.07 15.75
C LEU A 96 -3.64 17.41 15.11
N PHE A 97 -4.71 17.42 14.33
CA PHE A 97 -5.20 18.60 13.61
C PHE A 97 -6.18 19.41 14.43
N ASP A 98 -7.05 18.73 15.19
CA ASP A 98 -8.06 19.37 16.05
C ASP A 98 -7.71 19.09 17.51
N ARG A 99 -7.29 20.11 18.22
CA ARG A 99 -7.01 20.02 19.64
C ARG A 99 -7.86 21.01 20.41
N GLU A 100 -8.68 20.49 21.27
CA GLU A 100 -9.31 21.30 22.30
C GLU A 100 -8.31 21.52 23.45
N GLU A 101 -8.04 22.74 23.77
CA GLU A 101 -7.21 23.13 24.90
C GLU A 101 -8.05 23.88 25.91
N THR A 102 -8.08 23.35 27.12
CA THR A 102 -8.79 23.99 28.21
C THR A 102 -7.90 25.11 28.78
N ARG A 103 -8.37 26.35 28.69
CA ARG A 103 -7.68 27.52 29.20
C ARG A 103 -8.50 28.15 30.32
N VAL A 104 -7.84 28.47 31.42
CA VAL A 104 -8.43 29.28 32.47
C VAL A 104 -8.30 30.76 32.03
N VAL A 105 -9.44 31.46 31.94
CA VAL A 105 -9.48 32.89 31.66
C VAL A 105 -9.06 33.64 32.92
N PRO A 106 -7.91 34.36 32.89
CA PRO A 106 -7.35 35.00 34.08
C PRO A 106 -8.31 35.99 34.79
N GLU A 107 -9.14 36.65 33.98
CA GLU A 107 -10.06 37.72 34.47
C GLU A 107 -11.30 37.19 35.15
N THR A 108 -11.76 36.00 34.82
CA THR A 108 -13.02 35.43 35.34
C THR A 108 -12.84 34.15 36.15
N GLY A 109 -11.64 33.54 36.12
CA GLY A 109 -11.34 32.22 36.69
C GLY A 109 -12.14 31.08 36.06
N ARG A 110 -12.89 31.34 34.98
CA ARG A 110 -13.65 30.31 34.27
C ARG A 110 -12.78 29.53 33.28
N THR A 111 -13.10 28.29 33.16
CA THR A 111 -12.46 27.40 32.19
C THR A 111 -13.17 27.48 30.84
N GLU A 112 -12.50 27.86 29.81
CA GLU A 112 -12.99 27.87 28.42
C GLU A 112 -12.26 26.82 27.61
N THR A 113 -12.99 26.10 26.76
CA THR A 113 -12.42 25.18 25.79
C THR A 113 -12.19 25.93 24.48
N VAL A 114 -10.93 26.11 24.12
CA VAL A 114 -10.54 26.80 22.89
C VAL A 114 -10.03 25.76 21.89
N SER A 115 -10.64 25.71 20.72
CA SER A 115 -10.13 24.89 19.61
C SER A 115 -8.89 25.56 19.02
N ARG A 116 -7.74 24.85 19.05
CA ARG A 116 -6.52 25.30 18.38
C ARG A 116 -6.37 24.59 17.06
N ASN A 117 -6.60 25.27 15.97
CA ASN A 117 -6.42 24.79 14.60
C ASN A 117 -4.94 24.71 14.16
N ARG A 118 -4.00 24.57 15.11
CA ARG A 118 -2.59 24.36 14.76
C ARG A 118 -2.25 22.89 14.88
N PRO A 119 -1.87 22.23 13.77
CA PRO A 119 -1.43 20.85 13.81
C PRO A 119 -0.23 20.68 14.74
N VAL A 120 -0.27 19.65 15.59
CA VAL A 120 0.82 19.28 16.48
C VAL A 120 1.28 17.88 16.13
N ALA A 121 2.59 17.73 15.86
CA ALA A 121 3.21 16.43 15.68
C ALA A 121 3.58 15.83 17.05
N LEU A 122 3.06 14.65 17.33
CA LEU A 122 3.48 13.82 18.46
C LEU A 122 4.37 12.69 17.97
N THR A 123 5.45 12.42 18.67
CA THR A 123 6.34 11.30 18.40
C THR A 123 5.98 10.12 19.29
N PHE A 124 5.81 8.95 18.70
CA PHE A 124 5.61 7.68 19.40
C PHE A 124 6.75 6.72 19.02
N THR A 125 7.07 5.83 19.93
CA THR A 125 8.03 4.75 19.67
C THR A 125 7.27 3.45 19.44
N VAL A 126 7.57 2.76 18.33
CA VAL A 126 7.02 1.45 18.00
C VAL A 126 8.15 0.43 17.87
N PHE A 127 7.82 -0.82 18.11
CA PHE A 127 8.69 -1.97 17.98
C PHE A 127 8.13 -2.90 16.91
N ASN A 128 9.00 -3.43 16.08
CA ASN A 128 8.61 -4.45 15.12
C ASN A 128 8.29 -5.77 15.83
N ALA A 129 7.42 -6.59 15.27
CA ALA A 129 7.07 -7.90 15.83
C ALA A 129 8.31 -8.80 15.98
N GLU A 130 9.32 -8.67 15.11
CA GLU A 130 10.61 -9.36 15.23
C GLU A 130 11.38 -9.00 16.50
N GLN A 131 11.11 -7.87 17.14
CA GLN A 131 11.73 -7.40 18.38
C GLN A 131 10.97 -7.83 19.64
N ILE A 132 9.82 -8.52 19.46
CA ILE A 132 8.92 -8.89 20.54
C ILE A 132 8.96 -10.40 20.74
N GLU A 133 9.36 -10.84 21.92
CA GLU A 133 9.34 -12.25 22.30
C GLU A 133 7.90 -12.71 22.54
N GLY A 134 7.60 -13.94 22.11
CA GLY A 134 6.26 -14.53 22.21
C GLY A 134 5.30 -14.17 21.07
N MET A 135 5.70 -13.26 20.16
CA MET A 135 4.88 -12.97 18.97
C MET A 135 4.77 -14.23 18.09
N PRO A 136 3.55 -14.55 17.60
CA PRO A 136 3.39 -15.64 16.65
C PRO A 136 4.19 -15.32 15.37
N PRO A 137 4.59 -16.35 14.58
CA PRO A 137 5.29 -16.14 13.32
C PRO A 137 4.64 -15.07 12.45
N ALA A 138 5.47 -14.37 11.65
CA ALA A 138 4.97 -13.43 10.68
C ALA A 138 3.96 -14.12 9.76
N PRO A 139 2.85 -13.44 9.43
CA PRO A 139 1.94 -13.96 8.45
C PRO A 139 2.67 -14.18 7.14
N ARG A 140 2.61 -15.39 6.60
CA ARG A 140 3.12 -15.65 5.26
C ARG A 140 2.14 -15.05 4.25
N ILE A 141 2.61 -14.09 3.49
CA ILE A 141 1.92 -13.65 2.29
C ILE A 141 2.30 -14.67 1.20
N GLU A 142 1.46 -15.68 0.99
CA GLU A 142 1.66 -16.59 -0.12
C GLU A 142 1.37 -15.84 -1.42
N LYS A 143 2.34 -15.87 -2.33
CA LYS A 143 2.23 -15.29 -3.66
C LYS A 143 1.39 -16.25 -4.50
N GLU A 144 0.08 -16.20 -4.37
CA GLU A 144 -0.78 -16.76 -5.40
C GLU A 144 -1.06 -15.66 -6.42
N VAL A 145 -0.56 -15.89 -7.61
CA VAL A 145 -0.75 -15.02 -8.76
C VAL A 145 -2.22 -15.12 -9.13
N PHE A 146 -2.99 -14.08 -8.83
CA PHE A 146 -4.25 -13.86 -9.52
C PHE A 146 -3.96 -13.95 -11.01
N GLY A 147 -4.83 -14.53 -11.82
CA GLY A 147 -4.69 -14.64 -13.26
C GLY A 147 -3.83 -13.56 -13.92
N PRO A 148 -3.75 -13.37 -15.19
CA PRO A 148 -2.84 -12.38 -15.75
C PRO A 148 -3.01 -11.03 -15.03
N SER A 149 -1.99 -10.54 -14.35
CA SER A 149 -2.04 -9.34 -13.49
C SER A 149 -2.43 -8.06 -14.28
N ASP A 150 -2.32 -8.12 -15.61
CA ASP A 150 -2.81 -7.09 -16.51
C ASP A 150 -4.34 -6.99 -16.56
N ILE A 151 -5.04 -8.08 -16.31
CA ILE A 151 -6.50 -8.08 -16.23
C ILE A 151 -6.95 -7.23 -15.06
N LEU A 152 -6.32 -7.43 -13.89
CA LEU A 152 -6.64 -6.65 -12.69
C LEU A 152 -6.39 -5.15 -12.91
N THR A 153 -5.23 -4.80 -13.48
CA THR A 153 -4.85 -3.41 -13.71
C THR A 153 -5.76 -2.73 -14.73
N ARG A 154 -6.09 -3.41 -15.82
CA ARG A 154 -7.05 -2.92 -16.82
C ARG A 154 -8.44 -2.76 -16.23
N HIS A 155 -8.90 -3.72 -15.45
CA HIS A 155 -10.20 -3.63 -14.80
C HIS A 155 -10.31 -2.41 -13.87
N ILE A 156 -9.26 -2.12 -13.10
CA ILE A 156 -9.18 -0.89 -12.27
C ILE A 156 -9.33 0.35 -13.13
N VAL A 157 -8.59 0.43 -14.25
CA VAL A 157 -8.64 1.55 -15.19
C VAL A 157 -10.03 1.75 -15.75
N ASP A 158 -10.70 0.65 -16.17
CA ASP A 158 -12.04 0.68 -16.75
C ASP A 158 -13.10 1.09 -15.72
N LEU A 159 -13.02 0.58 -14.50
CA LEU A 159 -13.92 0.98 -13.40
C LEU A 159 -13.83 2.47 -13.10
N LEU A 160 -12.62 3.02 -13.11
CA LEU A 160 -12.38 4.45 -12.88
C LEU A 160 -12.72 5.32 -14.08
N GLY A 161 -12.95 4.73 -15.27
CA GLY A 161 -13.23 5.43 -16.51
C GLY A 161 -12.00 6.13 -17.10
N ALA A 162 -10.80 5.72 -16.76
CA ALA A 162 -9.58 6.25 -17.36
C ALA A 162 -9.42 5.73 -18.79
N ARG A 163 -9.17 6.64 -19.74
CA ARG A 163 -9.02 6.29 -21.16
C ARG A 163 -7.57 5.97 -21.47
N VAL A 164 -7.28 4.71 -21.82
CA VAL A 164 -5.94 4.21 -22.14
C VAL A 164 -5.85 3.80 -23.59
N PHE A 165 -4.82 4.30 -24.30
CA PHE A 165 -4.54 4.04 -25.70
C PHE A 165 -3.18 3.35 -25.88
N PRO A 166 -3.09 2.25 -26.65
CA PRO A 166 -1.84 1.55 -26.93
C PRO A 166 -1.12 2.17 -28.15
N ASP A 167 -0.95 3.48 -28.15
CA ASP A 167 -0.43 4.28 -29.26
C ASP A 167 0.76 5.19 -28.85
N GLY A 168 1.33 4.97 -27.65
CA GLY A 168 2.42 5.76 -27.09
C GLY A 168 3.78 5.55 -27.80
N GLY A 169 3.86 4.64 -28.80
CA GLY A 169 5.11 4.32 -29.48
C GLY A 169 6.10 3.64 -28.53
N ASP A 170 7.20 4.32 -28.21
CA ASP A 170 8.24 3.88 -27.27
C ASP A 170 8.12 4.54 -25.88
N ARG A 171 7.06 5.32 -25.64
CA ARG A 171 6.83 6.10 -24.42
C ARG A 171 5.48 5.79 -23.80
N ALA A 172 5.46 5.89 -22.47
CA ALA A 172 4.23 6.00 -21.71
C ALA A 172 4.08 7.45 -21.25
N TYR A 173 2.85 7.98 -21.27
CA TYR A 173 2.56 9.31 -20.76
C TYR A 173 1.07 9.52 -20.52
N TYR A 174 0.77 10.33 -19.53
CA TYR A 174 -0.55 10.91 -19.33
C TYR A 174 -0.62 12.27 -19.99
N ARG A 175 -1.69 12.54 -20.75
CA ARG A 175 -1.93 13.81 -21.42
C ARG A 175 -3.08 14.56 -20.74
N THR A 176 -2.74 15.67 -20.09
CA THR A 176 -3.71 16.47 -19.31
C THR A 176 -4.77 17.15 -20.15
N GLY A 177 -4.44 17.52 -21.41
CA GLY A 177 -5.33 18.32 -22.28
C GLY A 177 -6.62 17.61 -22.69
N ASP A 178 -6.56 16.30 -22.85
CA ASP A 178 -7.72 15.46 -23.23
C ASP A 178 -7.98 14.32 -22.23
N ASP A 179 -7.25 14.32 -21.11
CA ASP A 179 -7.42 13.38 -20.02
C ASP A 179 -7.27 11.92 -20.46
N THR A 180 -6.15 11.61 -21.15
CA THR A 180 -5.87 10.29 -21.72
C THR A 180 -4.50 9.76 -21.31
N ILE A 181 -4.41 8.45 -21.14
CA ILE A 181 -3.17 7.71 -20.91
C ILE A 181 -2.74 7.05 -22.21
N HIS A 182 -1.48 7.18 -22.58
CA HIS A 182 -0.88 6.58 -23.77
C HIS A 182 0.24 5.65 -23.35
N LEU A 183 0.22 4.40 -23.82
CA LEU A 183 1.20 3.38 -23.51
C LEU A 183 1.79 2.80 -24.80
N PRO A 184 3.01 2.27 -24.76
CA PRO A 184 3.48 1.33 -25.78
C PRO A 184 2.54 0.14 -25.90
N VAL A 185 2.50 -0.49 -27.07
CA VAL A 185 1.77 -1.75 -27.22
C VAL A 185 2.28 -2.78 -26.21
N ARG A 186 1.38 -3.62 -25.67
CA ARG A 186 1.73 -4.57 -24.62
C ARG A 186 2.93 -5.45 -24.96
N SER A 187 3.06 -5.88 -26.20
CA SER A 187 4.19 -6.70 -26.68
C SER A 187 5.54 -6.01 -26.63
N ALA A 188 5.60 -4.69 -26.46
CA ALA A 188 6.84 -3.94 -26.29
C ALA A 188 7.41 -4.07 -24.86
N PHE A 189 6.61 -4.51 -23.90
CA PHE A 189 7.07 -4.71 -22.52
C PHE A 189 7.72 -6.08 -22.34
N LYS A 190 8.88 -6.11 -21.67
CA LYS A 190 9.62 -7.35 -21.41
C LYS A 190 8.94 -8.23 -20.36
N THR A 191 8.23 -7.62 -19.44
CA THR A 191 7.55 -8.29 -18.33
C THR A 191 6.16 -7.72 -18.12
N GLU A 192 5.27 -8.55 -17.61
CA GLU A 192 3.93 -8.12 -17.20
C GLU A 192 3.98 -7.11 -16.05
N ALA A 193 4.90 -7.33 -15.10
CA ALA A 193 5.14 -6.39 -14.01
C ALA A 193 5.55 -5.01 -14.52
N GLY A 194 6.38 -4.94 -15.56
CA GLY A 194 6.77 -3.68 -16.21
C GLY A 194 5.59 -2.96 -16.84
N TYR A 195 4.69 -3.69 -17.54
CA TYR A 195 3.47 -3.12 -18.09
C TYR A 195 2.57 -2.56 -16.98
N ASN A 196 2.30 -3.34 -15.93
CA ASN A 196 1.42 -2.95 -14.83
C ASN A 196 1.97 -1.75 -14.06
N SER A 197 3.27 -1.79 -13.73
CA SER A 197 3.92 -0.68 -13.01
C SER A 197 3.87 0.61 -13.83
N THR A 198 4.07 0.54 -15.16
CA THR A 198 3.97 1.70 -16.05
C THR A 198 2.53 2.21 -16.11
N LEU A 199 1.55 1.32 -16.30
CA LEU A 199 0.14 1.73 -16.34
C LEU A 199 -0.30 2.38 -15.02
N LEU A 200 0.13 1.82 -13.88
CA LEU A 200 -0.18 2.40 -12.57
C LEU A 200 0.53 3.73 -12.34
N HIS A 201 1.73 3.93 -12.88
CA HIS A 201 2.42 5.21 -12.86
C HIS A 201 1.62 6.29 -13.62
N GLU A 202 1.20 6.00 -14.85
CA GLU A 202 0.37 6.90 -15.63
C GLU A 202 -1.02 7.11 -15.00
N LEU A 203 -1.56 6.09 -14.33
CA LEU A 203 -2.80 6.22 -13.58
C LEU A 203 -2.66 7.17 -12.38
N VAL A 204 -1.51 7.19 -11.72
CA VAL A 204 -1.23 8.19 -10.67
C VAL A 204 -1.23 9.59 -11.25
N HIS A 205 -0.57 9.84 -12.39
CA HIS A 205 -0.66 11.11 -13.10
C HIS A 205 -2.12 11.47 -13.44
N TRP A 206 -2.89 10.50 -13.97
CA TRP A 206 -4.30 10.69 -14.27
C TRP A 206 -5.11 11.14 -13.04
N THR A 207 -4.82 10.63 -11.85
CA THR A 207 -5.47 11.11 -10.61
C THR A 207 -5.24 12.59 -10.36
N GLY A 208 -4.17 13.16 -10.90
CA GLY A 208 -3.80 14.57 -10.76
C GLY A 208 -4.56 15.54 -11.64
N HIS A 209 -5.47 15.09 -12.52
CA HIS A 209 -6.28 15.99 -13.32
C HIS A 209 -7.07 17.00 -12.48
N GLY A 210 -7.34 18.18 -13.05
CA GLY A 210 -8.04 19.27 -12.36
C GLY A 210 -9.42 18.91 -11.80
N SER A 211 -10.11 17.93 -12.43
CA SER A 211 -11.41 17.41 -11.96
C SER A 211 -11.28 16.38 -10.82
N ARG A 212 -10.08 15.98 -10.42
CA ARG A 212 -9.80 14.96 -9.40
C ARG A 212 -8.95 15.56 -8.27
N LEU A 213 -7.68 15.21 -8.18
CA LEU A 213 -6.81 15.68 -7.09
C LEU A 213 -6.09 17.00 -7.39
N SER A 214 -6.25 17.56 -8.60
CA SER A 214 -5.68 18.87 -9.02
C SER A 214 -4.18 19.00 -8.75
N ALA A 215 -3.39 18.03 -9.24
CA ALA A 215 -1.93 18.09 -9.13
C ALA A 215 -1.35 19.22 -10.01
N ASP A 216 -0.22 19.77 -9.59
CA ASP A 216 0.50 20.79 -10.35
C ASP A 216 1.52 20.14 -11.30
N PHE A 217 1.13 19.88 -12.53
CA PHE A 217 1.98 19.36 -13.59
C PHE A 217 2.93 20.46 -14.10
N GLY A 218 4.11 20.57 -13.59
CA GLY A 218 5.07 21.55 -14.09
C GLY A 218 5.51 21.32 -15.55
N ALA A 219 6.16 22.32 -16.16
CA ALA A 219 6.84 22.14 -17.43
C ALA A 219 7.99 21.12 -17.27
N PHE A 220 8.27 20.34 -18.32
CA PHE A 220 9.37 19.38 -18.33
C PHE A 220 10.69 19.99 -17.82
N GLY A 221 11.39 19.29 -16.92
CA GLY A 221 12.63 19.74 -16.29
C GLY A 221 12.45 20.81 -15.18
N SER A 222 11.21 21.18 -14.81
CA SER A 222 10.95 22.07 -13.68
C SER A 222 10.92 21.31 -12.35
N GLU A 223 11.10 22.00 -11.23
CA GLU A 223 10.93 21.41 -9.89
C GLU A 223 9.51 20.85 -9.67
N ARG A 224 8.49 21.46 -10.26
CA ARG A 224 7.12 20.96 -10.21
C ARG A 224 6.97 19.65 -10.98
N TYR A 225 7.62 19.56 -12.14
CA TYR A 225 7.68 18.32 -12.91
C TYR A 225 8.40 17.21 -12.11
N ALA A 226 9.59 17.52 -11.56
CA ALA A 226 10.33 16.57 -10.72
C ALA A 226 9.52 16.08 -9.50
N PHE A 227 8.74 16.99 -8.88
CA PHE A 227 7.85 16.64 -7.77
C PHE A 227 6.70 15.71 -8.22
N GLU A 228 6.09 15.99 -9.37
CA GLU A 228 5.00 15.17 -9.91
C GLU A 228 5.48 13.77 -10.31
N GLU A 229 6.66 13.66 -10.93
CA GLU A 229 7.29 12.37 -11.21
C GLU A 229 7.58 11.59 -9.91
N LEU A 230 8.11 12.25 -8.88
CA LEU A 230 8.35 11.62 -7.57
C LEU A 230 7.04 11.13 -6.94
N ARG A 231 5.95 11.90 -7.07
CA ARG A 231 4.61 11.52 -6.63
C ARG A 231 4.11 10.29 -7.38
N ALA A 232 4.28 10.26 -8.70
CA ALA A 232 3.81 9.17 -9.55
C ALA A 232 4.57 7.86 -9.27
N GLU A 233 5.87 7.96 -9.09
CA GLU A 233 6.72 6.82 -8.70
C GLU A 233 6.28 6.19 -7.38
N ILE A 234 6.20 7.01 -6.33
CA ILE A 234 5.81 6.54 -5.01
C ILE A 234 4.37 6.02 -5.03
N GLY A 235 3.47 6.69 -5.78
CA GLY A 235 2.07 6.29 -5.91
C GLY A 235 1.91 4.94 -6.62
N SER A 236 2.65 4.73 -7.71
CA SER A 236 2.70 3.45 -8.42
C SER A 236 3.22 2.33 -7.51
N TYR A 237 4.29 2.57 -6.77
CA TYR A 237 4.80 1.64 -5.76
C TYR A 237 3.74 1.29 -4.70
N TYR A 238 2.99 2.28 -4.22
CA TYR A 238 1.93 2.06 -3.25
C TYR A 238 0.79 1.23 -3.83
N LEU A 239 0.37 1.52 -5.06
CA LEU A 239 -0.67 0.76 -5.77
C LEU A 239 -0.22 -0.67 -6.06
N ASN A 240 1.01 -0.88 -6.58
CA ASN A 240 1.54 -2.23 -6.77
C ASN A 240 1.49 -3.05 -5.47
N GLY A 241 1.94 -2.46 -4.36
CA GLY A 241 1.88 -3.10 -3.05
C GLY A 241 0.47 -3.39 -2.57
N LYS A 242 -0.47 -2.47 -2.81
CA LYS A 242 -1.87 -2.64 -2.42
C LYS A 242 -2.59 -3.70 -3.23
N LEU A 243 -2.22 -3.85 -4.50
CA LEU A 243 -2.81 -4.80 -5.44
C LEU A 243 -2.09 -6.16 -5.46
N GLY A 244 -1.04 -6.33 -4.65
CA GLY A 244 -0.25 -7.56 -4.64
C GLY A 244 0.58 -7.78 -5.90
N LEU A 245 0.87 -6.73 -6.66
CA LEU A 245 1.63 -6.79 -7.90
C LEU A 245 3.13 -6.61 -7.65
N SER A 246 3.94 -7.28 -8.47
CA SER A 246 5.38 -7.04 -8.48
C SER A 246 5.68 -5.65 -9.03
N ASN A 247 6.65 -4.96 -8.42
CA ASN A 247 7.10 -3.66 -8.88
C ASN A 247 8.28 -3.84 -9.86
N ASP A 248 8.19 -3.26 -11.05
CA ASP A 248 9.26 -3.24 -12.05
C ASP A 248 9.34 -1.86 -12.70
N LEU A 249 9.87 -0.90 -11.96
CA LEU A 249 10.04 0.48 -12.38
C LEU A 249 11.52 0.71 -12.76
N ARG A 250 11.97 0.22 -13.90
CA ARG A 250 13.40 0.21 -14.27
C ARG A 250 13.90 1.45 -14.99
N ASN A 251 13.05 2.39 -15.41
CA ASN A 251 13.44 3.46 -16.35
C ASN A 251 13.62 4.85 -15.74
N HIS A 252 13.91 4.95 -14.44
CA HIS A 252 13.88 6.24 -13.73
C HIS A 252 15.25 6.92 -13.56
N ALA A 253 16.29 6.42 -14.21
CA ALA A 253 17.62 7.04 -14.16
C ALA A 253 17.60 8.51 -14.65
N SER A 254 16.66 8.86 -15.53
CA SER A 254 16.52 10.22 -16.06
C SER A 254 16.04 11.25 -15.04
N TYR A 255 15.38 10.83 -13.95
CA TYR A 255 14.83 11.74 -12.93
C TYR A 255 15.67 11.85 -11.66
N VAL A 256 16.72 11.02 -11.52
CA VAL A 256 17.54 10.97 -10.30
C VAL A 256 18.17 12.32 -9.98
N GLU A 257 18.72 13.01 -10.98
CA GLU A 257 19.35 14.33 -10.80
C GLU A 257 18.31 15.40 -10.41
N ASP A 258 17.13 15.36 -11.03
CA ASP A 258 16.04 16.29 -10.75
C ASP A 258 15.49 16.07 -9.33
N TRP A 259 15.32 14.83 -8.91
CA TRP A 259 14.91 14.51 -7.52
C TRP A 259 15.96 14.90 -6.51
N LEU A 260 17.25 14.65 -6.78
CA LEU A 260 18.34 15.03 -5.92
C LEU A 260 18.39 16.55 -5.73
N SER A 261 18.25 17.30 -6.81
CA SER A 261 18.17 18.75 -6.78
C SER A 261 16.97 19.24 -5.95
N LEU A 262 15.78 18.70 -6.22
CA LEU A 262 14.55 19.03 -5.51
C LEU A 262 14.67 18.77 -4.01
N LEU A 263 15.13 17.57 -3.62
CA LEU A 263 15.19 17.15 -2.22
C LEU A 263 16.27 17.87 -1.41
N LYS A 264 17.37 18.27 -2.03
CA LYS A 264 18.39 19.10 -1.40
C LYS A 264 17.92 20.54 -1.18
N LYS A 265 17.12 21.07 -2.10
CA LYS A 265 16.61 22.43 -2.03
C LYS A 265 15.42 22.57 -1.07
N ASP A 266 14.55 21.57 -1.03
CA ASP A 266 13.33 21.58 -0.24
C ASP A 266 13.19 20.31 0.62
N LYS A 267 13.56 20.42 1.89
CA LYS A 267 13.45 19.34 2.88
C LYS A 267 12.02 18.82 3.10
N HIS A 268 11.01 19.56 2.67
CA HIS A 268 9.60 19.18 2.78
C HIS A 268 9.05 18.54 1.51
N ALA A 269 9.82 18.51 0.41
CA ALA A 269 9.37 17.94 -0.86
C ALA A 269 9.01 16.45 -0.71
N LEU A 270 9.88 15.63 -0.12
CA LEU A 270 9.62 14.20 0.09
C LEU A 270 8.39 13.94 0.97
N PRO A 271 8.24 14.53 2.17
CA PRO A 271 7.01 14.39 2.96
C PRO A 271 5.73 14.76 2.21
N ARG A 272 5.77 15.81 1.38
CA ARG A 272 4.62 16.20 0.54
C ARG A 272 4.36 15.18 -0.56
N ALA A 273 5.40 14.69 -1.25
CA ALA A 273 5.25 13.69 -2.30
C ALA A 273 4.68 12.37 -1.74
N LEU A 274 5.16 11.89 -0.59
CA LEU A 274 4.63 10.72 0.11
C LEU A 274 3.15 10.88 0.47
N ARG A 275 2.75 12.07 0.91
CA ARG A 275 1.34 12.36 1.20
C ARG A 275 0.50 12.37 -0.07
N ALA A 276 0.95 13.06 -1.12
CA ALA A 276 0.23 13.17 -2.39
C ALA A 276 0.11 11.81 -3.09
N ALA A 277 1.15 10.98 -3.03
CA ALA A 277 1.12 9.59 -3.51
C ALA A 277 0.10 8.74 -2.75
N GLY A 278 0.03 8.88 -1.42
CA GLY A 278 -0.99 8.22 -0.61
C GLY A 278 -2.42 8.67 -0.93
N GLN A 279 -2.62 9.95 -1.26
CA GLN A 279 -3.92 10.47 -1.72
C GLN A 279 -4.30 9.87 -3.08
N ALA A 280 -3.34 9.69 -3.99
CA ALA A 280 -3.58 9.03 -5.28
C ALA A 280 -3.96 7.54 -5.07
N GLU A 281 -3.24 6.81 -4.21
CA GLU A 281 -3.59 5.43 -3.83
C GLU A 281 -5.02 5.36 -3.25
N GLU A 282 -5.36 6.25 -2.32
CA GLU A 282 -6.69 6.28 -1.71
C GLU A 282 -7.79 6.62 -2.73
N PHE A 283 -7.52 7.52 -3.67
CA PHE A 283 -8.45 7.88 -4.74
C PHE A 283 -8.73 6.67 -5.65
N VAL A 284 -7.69 5.98 -6.10
CA VAL A 284 -7.82 4.80 -6.97
C VAL A 284 -8.56 3.69 -6.24
N VAL A 285 -8.12 3.31 -5.05
CA VAL A 285 -8.72 2.21 -4.28
C VAL A 285 -10.15 2.56 -3.88
N GLY A 286 -10.39 3.76 -3.38
CA GLY A 286 -11.74 4.23 -2.99
C GLY A 286 -12.70 4.27 -4.17
N GLY A 287 -12.26 4.75 -5.33
CA GLY A 287 -13.06 4.79 -6.55
C GLY A 287 -13.43 3.40 -7.06
N VAL A 288 -12.51 2.43 -7.00
CA VAL A 288 -12.80 1.03 -7.32
C VAL A 288 -13.87 0.46 -6.37
N LEU A 289 -13.68 0.63 -5.06
CA LEU A 289 -14.61 0.14 -4.04
C LEU A 289 -16.02 0.75 -4.18
N GLU A 290 -16.11 2.02 -4.54
CA GLU A 290 -17.38 2.71 -4.78
C GLU A 290 -18.08 2.13 -6.00
N LYS A 291 -17.36 1.98 -7.11
CA LYS A 291 -17.89 1.46 -8.38
C LYS A 291 -18.34 0.00 -8.26
N GLU A 292 -17.66 -0.83 -7.52
CA GLU A 292 -18.06 -2.22 -7.30
C GLU A 292 -19.36 -2.37 -6.50
N ARG A 293 -19.72 -1.36 -5.70
CA ARG A 293 -21.00 -1.34 -4.98
C ARG A 293 -22.19 -0.90 -5.85
N GLU A 294 -21.93 -0.35 -7.05
CA GLU A 294 -23.01 0.09 -7.95
C GLU A 294 -23.80 -1.13 -8.51
N PRO A 295 -25.14 -1.13 -8.44
CA PRO A 295 -25.95 -2.21 -9.02
C PRO A 295 -25.66 -2.40 -10.51
N GLY A 296 -25.53 -3.64 -10.96
CA GLY A 296 -25.33 -3.98 -12.38
C GLY A 296 -23.88 -3.87 -12.87
N ILE A 297 -22.90 -3.72 -11.97
CA ILE A 297 -21.47 -3.74 -12.33
C ILE A 297 -21.08 -5.08 -12.95
N GLU A 298 -21.60 -6.21 -12.44
CA GLU A 298 -21.34 -7.55 -12.97
C GLU A 298 -21.70 -7.67 -14.45
N LYS A 299 -22.84 -7.09 -14.86
CA LYS A 299 -23.26 -7.08 -16.27
C LYS A 299 -22.36 -6.23 -17.14
N ARG A 300 -21.85 -5.10 -16.62
CA ARG A 300 -20.89 -4.24 -17.34
C ARG A 300 -19.52 -4.93 -17.46
N LEU A 301 -19.10 -5.65 -16.42
CA LEU A 301 -17.89 -6.45 -16.42
C LEU A 301 -17.96 -7.58 -17.43
N GLY A 302 -19.04 -8.37 -17.45
CA GLY A 302 -19.24 -9.45 -18.38
C GLY A 302 -19.14 -8.97 -19.84
N SER A 303 -19.85 -7.88 -20.19
CA SER A 303 -19.78 -7.30 -21.53
C SER A 303 -18.41 -6.69 -21.88
N HIS A 304 -17.61 -6.30 -20.89
CA HIS A 304 -16.25 -5.83 -21.12
C HIS A 304 -15.28 -6.98 -21.37
N LEU A 305 -15.38 -8.05 -20.58
CA LEU A 305 -14.59 -9.29 -20.76
C LEU A 305 -14.90 -9.97 -22.10
N GLU A 306 -16.16 -9.95 -22.55
CA GLU A 306 -16.56 -10.40 -23.88
C GLU A 306 -15.86 -9.60 -24.98
N ARG A 307 -15.80 -8.27 -24.87
CA ARG A 307 -15.09 -7.41 -25.83
C ARG A 307 -13.59 -7.66 -25.87
N LEU A 308 -13.01 -8.13 -24.77
CA LEU A 308 -11.59 -8.51 -24.68
C LEU A 308 -11.34 -9.96 -25.17
N GLY A 309 -12.38 -10.69 -25.64
CA GLY A 309 -12.27 -12.09 -26.07
C GLY A 309 -12.07 -13.06 -24.89
N MET A 310 -12.49 -12.68 -23.68
CA MET A 310 -12.28 -13.42 -22.44
C MET A 310 -13.60 -13.95 -21.85
N SER A 311 -14.62 -14.13 -22.66
CA SER A 311 -15.97 -14.60 -22.26
C SER A 311 -15.99 -15.95 -21.52
N GLY A 312 -14.95 -16.78 -21.65
CA GLY A 312 -14.87 -18.07 -20.96
C GLY A 312 -14.51 -18.00 -19.46
N PHE A 313 -14.19 -16.82 -18.93
CA PHE A 313 -13.80 -16.71 -17.51
C PHE A 313 -14.98 -16.51 -16.55
N TYR A 314 -16.17 -16.18 -17.07
CA TYR A 314 -17.36 -15.92 -16.26
C TYR A 314 -18.47 -16.97 -16.40
N ASP A 315 -18.36 -17.90 -17.34
CA ASP A 315 -19.44 -18.86 -17.70
C ASP A 315 -19.38 -20.19 -16.91
N GLN A 316 -18.75 -20.21 -15.75
CA GLN A 316 -18.84 -21.38 -14.84
C GLN A 316 -19.95 -21.24 -13.79
N LYS A 317 -21.12 -20.70 -14.17
CA LYS A 317 -22.30 -20.68 -13.30
C LYS A 317 -23.10 -21.99 -13.27
N ASP A 318 -22.76 -22.98 -14.07
CA ASP A 318 -23.51 -24.23 -14.16
C ASP A 318 -22.66 -25.44 -13.73
N ASN A 319 -22.42 -25.57 -12.43
CA ASN A 319 -22.20 -26.89 -11.83
C ASN A 319 -22.98 -26.99 -10.50
N PRO A 320 -24.20 -27.61 -10.50
CA PRO A 320 -24.98 -27.76 -9.29
C PRO A 320 -24.58 -29.03 -8.55
N GLU A 321 -23.51 -29.00 -7.79
CA GLU A 321 -23.25 -30.00 -6.74
C GLU A 321 -22.09 -29.55 -5.85
N THR A 322 -22.42 -28.67 -4.91
CA THR A 322 -21.69 -28.65 -3.62
C THR A 322 -22.66 -28.20 -2.54
N THR A 323 -23.37 -29.19 -2.03
CA THR A 323 -24.17 -29.04 -0.83
C THR A 323 -23.21 -28.80 0.34
N LEU A 324 -23.19 -27.61 0.87
CA LEU A 324 -22.51 -27.27 2.11
C LEU A 324 -23.33 -27.86 3.27
N GLU A 325 -22.95 -29.00 3.76
CA GLU A 325 -23.40 -29.50 5.07
C GLU A 325 -22.84 -28.55 6.15
N ARG A 326 -23.76 -27.89 6.82
CA ARG A 326 -23.45 -27.10 8.03
C ARG A 326 -23.27 -28.10 9.18
N GLU A 327 -22.04 -28.45 9.47
CA GLU A 327 -21.70 -28.97 10.78
C GLU A 327 -21.38 -27.84 11.75
N GLY A 328 -21.82 -27.99 13.00
CA GLY A 328 -21.89 -27.00 14.09
C GLY A 328 -20.56 -26.35 14.51
N PRO A 329 -20.56 -25.54 15.58
CA PRO A 329 -19.52 -24.55 15.86
C PRO A 329 -18.24 -25.21 16.36
N ASP A 330 -17.36 -25.54 15.45
CA ASP A 330 -15.97 -25.86 15.76
C ASP A 330 -15.11 -24.89 14.95
N GLU A 331 -14.26 -24.17 15.65
CA GLU A 331 -13.40 -23.09 15.15
C GLU A 331 -12.44 -23.58 14.07
N ARG A 332 -12.93 -23.84 12.87
CA ARG A 332 -12.10 -24.03 11.67
C ARG A 332 -12.21 -22.77 10.82
N GLU A 333 -11.19 -21.91 10.96
CA GLU A 333 -10.94 -20.84 10.02
C GLU A 333 -11.07 -21.36 8.58
N THR A 334 -12.04 -20.85 7.86
CA THR A 334 -12.20 -21.11 6.43
C THR A 334 -11.05 -20.44 5.71
N VAL A 335 -10.02 -21.20 5.41
CA VAL A 335 -8.86 -20.76 4.65
C VAL A 335 -9.24 -20.75 3.18
N LEU A 336 -9.69 -19.59 2.66
CA LEU A 336 -9.85 -19.40 1.23
C LEU A 336 -8.47 -19.34 0.58
N LYS A 337 -8.21 -20.21 -0.39
CA LYS A 337 -6.98 -20.18 -1.18
C LYS A 337 -7.14 -19.13 -2.27
N ILE A 338 -6.22 -18.16 -2.33
CA ILE A 338 -6.15 -17.18 -3.42
C ILE A 338 -5.95 -17.98 -4.72
N GLY A 339 -6.81 -17.73 -5.75
CA GLY A 339 -6.83 -18.54 -6.97
C GLY A 339 -7.87 -19.67 -6.94
N SER A 340 -8.57 -19.88 -5.81
CA SER A 340 -9.73 -20.76 -5.81
C SER A 340 -10.91 -20.13 -6.59
N PRO A 341 -11.83 -20.95 -7.14
CA PRO A 341 -13.02 -20.45 -7.81
C PRO A 341 -13.81 -19.45 -6.95
N GLU A 342 -13.87 -19.67 -5.63
CA GLU A 342 -14.59 -18.81 -4.70
C GLU A 342 -13.99 -17.40 -4.61
N ILE A 343 -12.66 -17.25 -4.74
CA ILE A 343 -12.02 -15.92 -4.76
C ILE A 343 -12.22 -15.24 -6.11
N ASN A 344 -12.26 -15.99 -7.19
CA ASN A 344 -12.55 -15.41 -8.51
C ASN A 344 -13.98 -14.88 -8.62
N GLU A 345 -14.90 -15.37 -7.79
CA GLU A 345 -16.28 -14.87 -7.68
C GLU A 345 -16.44 -13.73 -6.68
N MET A 346 -15.42 -13.44 -5.86
CA MET A 346 -15.47 -12.34 -4.90
C MET A 346 -15.30 -10.98 -5.59
N PRO A 347 -16.00 -9.92 -5.14
CA PRO A 347 -15.74 -8.55 -5.56
C PRO A 347 -14.25 -8.19 -5.39
N ILE A 348 -13.71 -7.36 -6.30
CA ILE A 348 -12.30 -6.92 -6.20
C ILE A 348 -12.04 -6.21 -4.87
N SER A 349 -13.04 -5.53 -4.31
CA SER A 349 -12.99 -4.94 -2.97
C SER A 349 -12.61 -5.95 -1.89
N GLU A 350 -13.17 -7.14 -1.96
CA GLU A 350 -12.86 -8.22 -1.02
C GLU A 350 -11.53 -8.88 -1.36
N ARG A 351 -11.20 -9.03 -2.66
CA ARG A 351 -9.88 -9.49 -3.09
C ARG A 351 -8.77 -8.56 -2.65
N VAL A 352 -8.97 -7.25 -2.73
CA VAL A 352 -8.03 -6.23 -2.23
C VAL A 352 -7.89 -6.29 -0.70
N GLN A 353 -8.92 -6.77 0.02
CA GLN A 353 -8.87 -6.99 1.47
C GLN A 353 -8.29 -8.37 1.85
N VAL A 354 -8.43 -9.38 0.99
CA VAL A 354 -7.94 -10.76 1.19
C VAL A 354 -6.41 -10.90 1.02
N ILE A 355 -5.70 -9.85 0.60
CA ILE A 355 -4.26 -9.76 0.85
C ILE A 355 -4.02 -9.59 2.36
N VAL A 356 -4.72 -10.38 3.16
CA VAL A 356 -4.61 -10.42 4.60
C VAL A 356 -3.96 -11.75 4.98
N VAL A 357 -2.78 -11.62 5.41
CA VAL A 357 -2.12 -12.16 6.57
C VAL A 357 -2.74 -13.44 7.15
N ARG A 358 -2.17 -14.60 6.79
CA ARG A 358 -2.43 -15.85 7.51
C ARG A 358 -1.42 -16.07 8.64
N PRO A 359 -1.84 -16.43 9.87
CA PRO A 359 -0.92 -16.93 10.87
C PRO A 359 -0.26 -18.21 10.36
N GLY A 360 1.08 -18.26 10.40
CA GLY A 360 1.82 -19.47 10.03
C GLY A 360 1.42 -20.65 10.91
N LYS A 361 1.15 -21.81 10.31
CA LYS A 361 1.01 -23.06 11.05
C LYS A 361 2.27 -23.28 11.87
N THR A 362 2.12 -23.44 13.19
CA THR A 362 3.17 -23.99 14.04
C THR A 362 3.54 -25.37 13.50
N ALA A 363 4.82 -25.57 13.18
CA ALA A 363 5.33 -26.90 12.86
C ALA A 363 4.99 -27.83 14.04
N GLY A 364 4.05 -28.76 13.82
CA GLY A 364 3.69 -29.77 14.77
C GLY A 364 4.93 -30.59 15.08
N GLN A 365 5.17 -30.79 16.33
CA GLN A 365 6.13 -31.76 16.84
C GLN A 365 5.81 -33.17 16.24
N ASP A 366 6.61 -33.58 15.27
CA ASP A 366 6.74 -35.03 14.99
C ASP A 366 7.42 -35.66 16.20
N ARG A 367 6.61 -36.17 17.10
CA ARG A 367 7.07 -37.12 18.09
C ARG A 367 7.28 -38.45 17.36
N ASP A 368 8.53 -38.72 17.12
CA ASP A 368 9.02 -40.07 16.80
C ASP A 368 8.71 -41.01 17.99
N ASP A 369 7.60 -41.75 17.87
CA ASP A 369 7.29 -42.86 18.75
C ASP A 369 8.06 -44.09 18.25
N GLY A 370 9.33 -44.16 18.62
CA GLY A 370 10.11 -45.39 18.57
C GLY A 370 9.51 -46.48 19.49
N ARG A 371 8.83 -47.47 18.92
CA ARG A 371 8.68 -48.79 19.49
C ARG A 371 9.09 -49.81 18.44
N GLY A 372 10.21 -50.31 18.56
CA GLY A 372 10.67 -51.59 19.11
C GLY A 372 10.25 -52.79 18.28
N ARG A 373 11.17 -53.35 17.55
CA ARG A 373 11.67 -54.73 17.62
C ARG A 373 12.79 -54.89 16.61
#